data_a435b240a41d8c0410b2213e43bbe897
#
_entry.id   a435b240a41d8c0410b2213e43bbe897
#
_cell.length_a   1.000
_cell.length_b   1.000
_cell.length_c   1.000
_cell.angle_alpha   90.00
_cell.angle_beta   90.00
_cell.angle_gamma   90.00
#
_symmetry.space_group_name_H-M   'P 1'
#
loop_
_entity.id
_entity.type
_entity.pdbx_description
1 polymer ?
#
loop_
_entity_poly.entity_id
_entity_poly.type
_entity_poly.pdbx_seq_one_letter_code
_entity_poly.pdbx_strand_id
1 'polypeptide(L)'
;MARDDKDQWYLDPQVLHSQRLAAIGELAAGIAHEINNPLAIIRQEAELIQFFLKKHPSLGPEEMAELQGALREIISQVDRSSEITRNLLDFARKRDPVLQGVEVNKLIEDMARLVEKEARLKGIRIIRQYDPELPLIFSDAPQLRQVILNLLTNAAHAIGKDGRITVTSRTSGEDAIAITVADTGCGIPPENLEKIFDPFFTTKPPGQGTGLGLSICHGIILRLGGRITVDSQVGAGAGFTITLPLLPSIGK
;
A
#
# COMPACT_ATOMS: atom_id res chain seq x y z
N MET A 1 -19.68 40.56 9.18
CA MET A 1 -19.97 39.40 10.04
C MET A 1 -19.80 38.17 9.18
N ALA A 2 -18.53 37.76 9.01
CA ALA A 2 -18.16 36.63 8.21
C ALA A 2 -18.03 35.42 9.18
N ARG A 3 -18.87 34.40 8.98
CA ARG A 3 -18.77 33.15 9.73
C ARG A 3 -17.53 32.38 9.25
N ASP A 4 -16.69 32.06 10.21
CA ASP A 4 -15.49 31.22 10.06
C ASP A 4 -15.91 29.83 9.62
N ASP A 5 -15.53 29.44 8.38
CA ASP A 5 -15.78 28.12 7.76
C ASP A 5 -14.70 27.12 8.17
N LYS A 6 -14.17 27.20 9.40
CA LYS A 6 -13.07 26.34 9.90
C LYS A 6 -13.48 25.09 10.66
N ASP A 7 -14.78 24.82 10.83
CA ASP A 7 -15.24 23.78 11.79
C ASP A 7 -15.87 22.51 11.19
N GLN A 8 -15.56 22.13 9.95
CA GLN A 8 -16.37 21.07 9.30
C GLN A 8 -15.64 19.77 8.94
N TRP A 9 -14.48 19.42 9.49
CA TRP A 9 -13.75 18.19 9.08
C TRP A 9 -13.27 17.26 10.20
N TYR A 10 -13.74 17.42 11.43
CA TYR A 10 -13.49 16.42 12.48
C TYR A 10 -14.60 15.36 12.47
N LEU A 11 -14.43 14.32 11.65
CA LEU A 11 -15.25 13.12 11.79
C LEU A 11 -14.88 12.44 13.11
N ASP A 12 -15.88 12.26 13.99
CA ASP A 12 -15.74 11.54 15.25
C ASP A 12 -15.03 10.19 14.98
N PRO A 13 -13.94 9.86 15.69
CA PRO A 13 -13.23 8.59 15.55
C PRO A 13 -14.13 7.37 15.70
N GLN A 14 -15.23 7.45 16.46
CA GLN A 14 -16.22 6.39 16.59
C GLN A 14 -17.09 6.25 15.33
N VAL A 15 -17.45 7.35 14.70
CA VAL A 15 -18.19 7.36 13.43
C VAL A 15 -17.33 6.75 12.32
N LEU A 16 -16.05 7.14 12.22
CA LEU A 16 -15.10 6.56 11.27
C LEU A 16 -14.90 5.05 11.49
N HIS A 17 -14.84 4.61 12.74
CA HIS A 17 -14.71 3.18 13.07
C HIS A 17 -15.98 2.40 12.69
N SER A 18 -17.16 2.94 13.02
CA SER A 18 -18.44 2.34 12.65
C SER A 18 -18.63 2.26 11.14
N GLN A 19 -18.23 3.30 10.41
CA GLN A 19 -18.25 3.30 8.94
C GLN A 19 -17.31 2.24 8.34
N ARG A 20 -16.12 2.00 8.95
CA ARG A 20 -15.19 0.94 8.52
C ARG A 20 -15.76 -0.44 8.76
N LEU A 21 -16.36 -0.68 9.93
CA LEU A 21 -17.01 -1.95 10.23
C LEU A 21 -18.22 -2.20 9.31
N ALA A 22 -19.00 -1.17 9.01
CA ALA A 22 -20.09 -1.26 8.04
C ALA A 22 -19.55 -1.56 6.63
N ALA A 23 -18.47 -0.89 6.18
CA ALA A 23 -17.82 -1.17 4.91
C ALA A 23 -17.26 -2.60 4.85
N ILE A 24 -16.66 -3.12 5.93
CA ILE A 24 -16.25 -4.54 6.00
C ILE A 24 -17.47 -5.45 5.88
N GLY A 25 -18.59 -5.12 6.54
CA GLY A 25 -19.83 -5.90 6.47
C GLY A 25 -20.43 -5.95 5.06
N GLU A 26 -20.50 -4.80 4.38
CA GLU A 26 -20.97 -4.70 2.98
C GLU A 26 -20.04 -5.44 2.01
N LEU A 27 -18.75 -5.48 2.30
CA LEU A 27 -17.72 -6.06 1.44
C LEU A 27 -17.33 -7.49 1.85
N ALA A 28 -17.94 -8.05 2.89
CA ALA A 28 -17.62 -9.39 3.39
C ALA A 28 -17.64 -10.47 2.29
N ALA A 29 -18.56 -10.35 1.33
CA ALA A 29 -18.62 -11.26 0.18
C ALA A 29 -17.41 -11.11 -0.74
N GLY A 30 -16.95 -9.89 -1.02
CA GLY A 30 -15.75 -9.61 -1.81
C GLY A 30 -14.47 -10.11 -1.13
N ILE A 31 -14.36 -9.85 0.18
CA ILE A 31 -13.24 -10.32 1.00
C ILE A 31 -13.17 -11.85 1.02
N ALA A 32 -14.33 -12.51 1.25
CA ALA A 32 -14.41 -13.96 1.23
C ALA A 32 -13.99 -14.51 -0.15
N HIS A 33 -14.40 -13.84 -1.24
CA HIS A 33 -14.00 -14.22 -2.59
C HIS A 33 -12.48 -14.06 -2.81
N GLU A 34 -11.88 -12.94 -2.37
CA GLU A 34 -10.44 -12.69 -2.49
C GLU A 34 -9.58 -13.64 -1.64
N ILE A 35 -10.07 -14.09 -0.48
CA ILE A 35 -9.40 -15.11 0.34
C ILE A 35 -9.59 -16.49 -0.25
N ASN A 36 -10.79 -16.82 -0.74
CA ASN A 36 -11.07 -18.15 -1.28
C ASN A 36 -10.35 -18.43 -2.60
N ASN A 37 -10.04 -17.40 -3.40
CA ASN A 37 -9.29 -17.55 -4.65
C ASN A 37 -7.89 -18.17 -4.43
N PRO A 38 -6.99 -17.58 -3.62
CA PRO A 38 -5.69 -18.19 -3.35
C PRO A 38 -5.80 -19.56 -2.68
N LEU A 39 -6.79 -19.77 -1.81
CA LEU A 39 -7.03 -21.08 -1.19
C LEU A 39 -7.42 -22.14 -2.22
N ALA A 40 -8.20 -21.78 -3.24
CA ALA A 40 -8.55 -22.68 -4.33
C ALA A 40 -7.31 -23.09 -5.16
N ILE A 41 -6.42 -22.13 -5.45
CA ILE A 41 -5.17 -22.39 -6.16
C ILE A 41 -4.25 -23.31 -5.31
N ILE A 42 -4.08 -23.00 -4.02
CA ILE A 42 -3.31 -23.85 -3.09
C ILE A 42 -3.82 -25.29 -3.12
N ARG A 43 -5.14 -25.47 -3.08
CA ARG A 43 -5.76 -26.80 -3.14
C ARG A 43 -5.47 -27.50 -4.46
N GLN A 44 -5.62 -26.80 -5.58
CA GLN A 44 -5.37 -27.34 -6.92
C GLN A 44 -3.92 -27.81 -7.07
N GLU A 45 -2.95 -26.98 -6.66
CA GLU A 45 -1.52 -27.32 -6.72
C GLU A 45 -1.17 -28.47 -5.78
N ALA A 46 -1.77 -28.54 -4.59
CA ALA A 46 -1.59 -29.66 -3.67
C ALA A 46 -2.15 -30.97 -4.24
N GLU A 47 -3.32 -30.93 -4.91
CA GLU A 47 -3.91 -32.08 -5.61
C GLU A 47 -3.01 -32.55 -6.77
N LEU A 48 -2.40 -31.63 -7.52
CA LEU A 48 -1.44 -31.93 -8.58
C LEU A 48 -0.21 -32.64 -8.02
N ILE A 49 0.37 -32.16 -6.93
CA ILE A 49 1.48 -32.80 -6.24
C ILE A 49 1.11 -34.24 -5.82
N GLN A 50 -0.07 -34.43 -5.21
CA GLN A 50 -0.54 -35.74 -4.81
C GLN A 50 -0.71 -36.68 -6.01
N PHE A 51 -1.22 -36.19 -7.14
CA PHE A 51 -1.36 -36.98 -8.37
C PHE A 51 -0.01 -37.47 -8.89
N PHE A 52 1.01 -36.59 -8.98
CA PHE A 52 2.34 -36.95 -9.42
C PHE A 52 3.00 -37.97 -8.49
N LEU A 53 2.94 -37.79 -7.18
CA LEU A 53 3.49 -38.70 -6.19
C LEU A 53 2.85 -40.11 -6.23
N LYS A 54 1.58 -40.22 -6.60
CA LYS A 54 0.88 -41.50 -6.74
C LYS A 54 1.23 -42.21 -8.03
N LYS A 55 1.42 -41.50 -9.13
CA LYS A 55 1.57 -42.06 -10.47
C LYS A 55 3.02 -42.41 -10.79
N HIS A 56 3.97 -41.72 -10.18
CA HIS A 56 5.40 -41.87 -10.47
C HIS A 56 6.18 -42.18 -9.17
N PRO A 57 6.44 -43.49 -8.86
CA PRO A 57 7.23 -43.87 -7.68
C PRO A 57 8.70 -43.40 -7.76
N SER A 58 9.22 -43.17 -8.98
CA SER A 58 10.50 -42.51 -9.21
C SER A 58 10.30 -41.32 -10.13
N LEU A 59 10.46 -40.11 -9.58
CA LEU A 59 10.31 -38.86 -10.30
C LEU A 59 11.52 -38.59 -11.19
N GLY A 60 11.26 -38.31 -12.47
CA GLY A 60 12.27 -37.79 -13.39
C GLY A 60 12.54 -36.30 -13.16
N PRO A 61 13.56 -35.71 -13.85
CA PRO A 61 13.86 -34.27 -13.72
C PRO A 61 12.70 -33.33 -14.10
N GLU A 62 11.88 -33.71 -15.07
CA GLU A 62 10.75 -32.92 -15.52
C GLU A 62 9.62 -32.87 -14.48
N GLU A 63 9.24 -34.05 -13.96
CA GLU A 63 8.22 -34.13 -12.91
C GLU A 63 8.67 -33.42 -11.61
N MET A 64 9.98 -33.49 -11.31
CA MET A 64 10.55 -32.77 -10.18
C MET A 64 10.46 -31.27 -10.37
N ALA A 65 10.68 -30.75 -11.58
CA ALA A 65 10.56 -29.33 -11.90
C ALA A 65 9.10 -28.84 -11.78
N GLU A 66 8.12 -29.65 -12.20
CA GLU A 66 6.69 -29.36 -12.04
C GLU A 66 6.29 -29.34 -10.56
N LEU A 67 6.71 -30.30 -9.76
CA LEU A 67 6.45 -30.31 -8.32
C LEU A 67 7.05 -29.10 -7.61
N GLN A 68 8.28 -28.71 -7.98
CA GLN A 68 8.87 -27.48 -7.46
C GLN A 68 8.13 -26.23 -7.91
N GLY A 69 7.56 -26.24 -9.11
CA GLY A 69 6.69 -25.16 -9.62
C GLY A 69 5.42 -25.03 -8.77
N ALA A 70 4.72 -26.15 -8.59
CA ALA A 70 3.50 -26.22 -7.77
C ALA A 70 3.75 -25.78 -6.31
N LEU A 71 4.86 -26.21 -5.71
CA LEU A 71 5.23 -25.77 -4.36
C LEU A 71 5.51 -24.26 -4.29
N ARG A 72 6.19 -23.69 -5.28
CA ARG A 72 6.40 -22.22 -5.33
C ARG A 72 5.10 -21.47 -5.44
N GLU A 73 4.16 -21.96 -6.24
CA GLU A 73 2.84 -21.35 -6.39
C GLU A 73 2.05 -21.42 -5.07
N ILE A 74 2.05 -22.56 -4.38
CA ILE A 74 1.44 -22.69 -3.05
C ILE A 74 1.99 -21.64 -2.09
N ILE A 75 3.32 -21.51 -1.99
CA ILE A 75 3.97 -20.55 -1.11
C ILE A 75 3.53 -19.11 -1.46
N SER A 76 3.55 -18.78 -2.75
CA SER A 76 3.11 -17.45 -3.25
C SER A 76 1.66 -17.13 -2.84
N GLN A 77 0.75 -18.10 -2.95
CA GLN A 77 -0.65 -17.93 -2.60
C GLN A 77 -0.88 -17.86 -1.07
N VAL A 78 -0.07 -18.53 -0.27
CA VAL A 78 -0.09 -18.41 1.20
C VAL A 78 0.36 -17.00 1.61
N ASP A 79 1.45 -16.50 1.04
CA ASP A 79 1.96 -15.15 1.32
C ASP A 79 0.91 -14.09 0.96
N ARG A 80 0.26 -14.25 -0.17
CA ARG A 80 -0.83 -13.39 -0.62
C ARG A 80 -2.04 -13.41 0.32
N SER A 81 -2.49 -14.60 0.75
CA SER A 81 -3.61 -14.73 1.70
C SER A 81 -3.28 -14.05 3.03
N SER A 82 -2.03 -14.17 3.47
CA SER A 82 -1.51 -13.53 4.68
C SER A 82 -1.50 -12.00 4.55
N GLU A 83 -1.14 -11.48 3.38
CA GLU A 83 -1.19 -10.04 3.09
C GLU A 83 -2.62 -9.50 3.12
N ILE A 84 -3.56 -10.17 2.45
CA ILE A 84 -4.99 -9.79 2.45
C ILE A 84 -5.52 -9.74 3.89
N THR A 85 -5.26 -10.79 4.68
CA THR A 85 -5.73 -10.88 6.08
C THR A 85 -5.11 -9.79 6.96
N ARG A 86 -3.82 -9.50 6.79
CA ARG A 86 -3.12 -8.44 7.52
C ARG A 86 -3.69 -7.08 7.18
N ASN A 87 -3.86 -6.78 5.89
CA ASN A 87 -4.42 -5.53 5.42
C ASN A 87 -5.85 -5.31 5.94
N LEU A 88 -6.66 -6.38 5.98
CA LEU A 88 -8.00 -6.34 6.54
C LEU A 88 -7.99 -6.05 8.05
N LEU A 89 -7.10 -6.72 8.80
CA LEU A 89 -6.95 -6.49 10.23
C LEU A 89 -6.46 -5.06 10.53
N ASP A 90 -5.53 -4.54 9.75
CA ASP A 90 -5.02 -3.17 9.90
C ASP A 90 -6.10 -2.13 9.57
N PHE A 91 -6.96 -2.41 8.57
CA PHE A 91 -8.12 -1.59 8.25
C PHE A 91 -9.16 -1.60 9.37
N ALA A 92 -9.42 -2.78 9.97
CA ALA A 92 -10.41 -2.96 11.05
C ALA A 92 -9.94 -2.43 12.40
N ARG A 93 -8.62 -2.41 12.66
CA ARG A 93 -8.08 -2.05 13.98
C ARG A 93 -8.21 -0.54 14.25
N LYS A 94 -8.81 -0.23 15.40
CA LYS A 94 -8.68 1.07 16.05
C LYS A 94 -7.38 1.04 16.85
N ARG A 95 -6.31 1.61 16.32
CA ARG A 95 -5.05 1.79 17.06
C ARG A 95 -4.78 3.28 17.15
N ASP A 96 -4.76 3.80 18.37
CA ASP A 96 -4.36 5.19 18.59
C ASP A 96 -2.88 5.33 18.18
N PRO A 97 -2.51 6.37 17.42
CA PRO A 97 -1.14 6.55 16.99
C PRO A 97 -0.19 6.76 18.18
N VAL A 98 0.92 6.03 18.20
CA VAL A 98 1.98 6.24 19.16
C VAL A 98 2.92 7.30 18.62
N LEU A 99 2.71 8.54 19.07
CA LEU A 99 3.47 9.69 18.59
C LEU A 99 4.88 9.72 19.17
N GLN A 100 5.87 9.81 18.29
CA GLN A 100 7.28 9.97 18.63
C GLN A 100 7.97 10.90 17.63
N GLY A 101 9.16 11.40 17.99
CA GLY A 101 9.99 12.16 17.04
C GLY A 101 10.44 11.25 15.89
N VAL A 102 10.18 11.64 14.65
CA VAL A 102 10.51 10.88 13.44
C VAL A 102 11.40 11.68 12.52
N GLU A 103 12.58 11.13 12.21
CA GLU A 103 13.44 11.59 11.13
C GLU A 103 12.92 11.04 9.79
N VAL A 104 12.13 11.86 9.10
CA VAL A 104 11.38 11.41 7.90
C VAL A 104 12.30 10.96 6.79
N ASN A 105 13.40 11.68 6.51
CA ASN A 105 14.35 11.31 5.46
C ASN A 105 14.96 9.93 5.70
N LYS A 106 15.30 9.61 6.95
CA LYS A 106 15.85 8.31 7.33
C LYS A 106 14.79 7.21 7.15
N LEU A 107 13.56 7.48 7.58
CA LEU A 107 12.45 6.53 7.42
C LEU A 107 12.18 6.23 5.93
N ILE A 108 12.15 7.25 5.08
CA ILE A 108 11.98 7.09 3.62
C ILE A 108 13.12 6.26 3.04
N GLU A 109 14.36 6.57 3.42
CA GLU A 109 15.55 5.86 2.93
C GLU A 109 15.53 4.37 3.31
N ASP A 110 15.13 4.04 4.55
CA ASP A 110 14.99 2.66 4.99
C ASP A 110 13.95 1.91 4.12
N MET A 111 12.81 2.53 3.80
CA MET A 111 11.78 1.93 2.96
C MET A 111 12.21 1.82 1.49
N ALA A 112 12.90 2.84 0.96
CA ALA A 112 13.44 2.80 -0.39
C ALA A 112 14.43 1.64 -0.58
N ARG A 113 15.32 1.40 0.39
CA ARG A 113 16.27 0.28 0.36
C ARG A 113 15.58 -1.09 0.32
N LEU A 114 14.44 -1.25 1.02
CA LEU A 114 13.69 -2.52 0.98
C LEU A 114 13.19 -2.83 -0.43
N VAL A 115 12.74 -1.83 -1.17
CA VAL A 115 12.19 -1.99 -2.52
C VAL A 115 13.30 -2.01 -3.60
N GLU A 116 14.47 -1.43 -3.32
CA GLU A 116 15.52 -1.16 -4.31
C GLU A 116 16.03 -2.41 -5.02
N LYS A 117 16.16 -3.52 -4.30
CA LYS A 117 16.66 -4.79 -4.89
C LYS A 117 15.70 -5.30 -5.96
N GLU A 118 14.41 -5.33 -5.67
CA GLU A 118 13.38 -5.79 -6.61
C GLU A 118 13.21 -4.80 -7.76
N ALA A 119 13.18 -3.50 -7.46
CA ALA A 119 13.11 -2.43 -8.46
C ALA A 119 14.26 -2.54 -9.47
N ARG A 120 15.50 -2.77 -9.00
CA ARG A 120 16.68 -2.94 -9.86
C ARG A 120 16.56 -4.14 -10.80
N LEU A 121 16.01 -5.25 -10.34
CA LEU A 121 15.77 -6.44 -11.19
C LEU A 121 14.79 -6.15 -12.33
N LYS A 122 13.90 -5.19 -12.14
CA LYS A 122 12.93 -4.71 -13.13
C LYS A 122 13.44 -3.51 -13.96
N GLY A 123 14.70 -3.10 -13.83
CA GLY A 123 15.25 -1.91 -14.52
C GLY A 123 14.74 -0.58 -13.98
N ILE A 124 14.13 -0.56 -12.78
CA ILE A 124 13.57 0.65 -12.17
C ILE A 124 14.62 1.32 -11.28
N ARG A 125 14.83 2.64 -11.49
CA ARG A 125 15.74 3.47 -10.68
C ARG A 125 14.96 4.25 -9.64
N ILE A 126 15.46 4.27 -8.39
CA ILE A 126 14.92 5.09 -7.31
C ILE A 126 15.79 6.34 -7.17
N ILE A 127 15.20 7.51 -7.42
CA ILE A 127 15.83 8.83 -7.32
C ILE A 127 15.39 9.47 -6.01
N ARG A 128 16.35 9.92 -5.23
CA ARG A 128 16.16 10.54 -3.91
C ARG A 128 16.43 12.03 -4.01
N GLN A 129 15.47 12.84 -3.60
CA GLN A 129 15.53 14.30 -3.59
C GLN A 129 15.04 14.81 -2.24
N TYR A 130 15.83 14.58 -1.20
CA TYR A 130 15.48 14.92 0.17
C TYR A 130 15.99 16.31 0.54
N ASP A 131 15.14 17.10 1.20
CA ASP A 131 15.55 18.32 1.86
C ASP A 131 16.43 17.96 3.07
N PRO A 132 17.74 18.34 3.08
CA PRO A 132 18.62 17.99 4.18
C PRO A 132 18.26 18.70 5.50
N GLU A 133 17.53 19.80 5.43
CA GLU A 133 17.08 20.62 6.56
C GLU A 133 15.66 20.26 7.04
N LEU A 134 15.11 19.11 6.57
CA LEU A 134 13.75 18.71 6.92
C LEU A 134 13.61 18.55 8.44
N PRO A 135 12.67 19.25 9.09
CA PRO A 135 12.47 19.17 10.52
C PRO A 135 11.96 17.80 10.97
N LEU A 136 12.21 17.46 12.24
CA LEU A 136 11.56 16.33 12.90
C LEU A 136 10.07 16.56 12.96
N ILE A 137 9.29 15.51 12.75
CA ILE A 137 7.85 15.52 12.99
C ILE A 137 7.49 14.60 14.15
N PHE A 138 6.42 14.90 14.86
CA PHE A 138 5.83 13.97 15.82
C PHE A 138 4.76 13.13 15.14
N SER A 139 5.05 11.83 14.98
CA SER A 139 4.18 10.92 14.20
C SER A 139 4.34 9.47 14.65
N ASP A 140 3.50 8.59 14.15
CA ASP A 140 3.60 7.12 14.33
C ASP A 140 4.51 6.54 13.24
N ALA A 141 5.77 6.28 13.59
CA ALA A 141 6.76 5.79 12.64
C ALA A 141 6.39 4.44 11.97
N PRO A 142 5.85 3.43 12.68
CA PRO A 142 5.33 2.21 12.08
C PRO A 142 4.26 2.46 11.01
N GLN A 143 3.25 3.30 11.30
CA GLN A 143 2.20 3.62 10.34
C GLN A 143 2.75 4.40 9.14
N LEU A 144 3.67 5.33 9.37
CA LEU A 144 4.28 6.09 8.28
C LEU A 144 5.16 5.20 7.38
N ARG A 145 5.91 4.23 7.96
CA ARG A 145 6.64 3.21 7.17
C ARG A 145 5.70 2.42 6.26
N GLN A 146 4.55 2.00 6.78
CA GLN A 146 3.56 1.28 5.99
C GLN A 146 3.07 2.10 4.80
N VAL A 147 2.76 3.39 5.01
CA VAL A 147 2.33 4.29 3.93
C VAL A 147 3.42 4.42 2.85
N ILE A 148 4.66 4.74 3.25
CA ILE A 148 5.76 4.91 2.29
C ILE A 148 6.04 3.62 1.52
N LEU A 149 6.05 2.48 2.19
CA LEU A 149 6.26 1.18 1.55
C LEU A 149 5.14 0.87 0.53
N ASN A 150 3.88 1.11 0.89
CA ASN A 150 2.75 0.93 -0.02
C ASN A 150 2.85 1.82 -1.26
N LEU A 151 3.25 3.08 -1.12
CA LEU A 151 3.40 3.98 -2.26
C LEU A 151 4.56 3.56 -3.16
N LEU A 152 5.71 3.16 -2.59
CA LEU A 152 6.88 2.68 -3.35
C LEU A 152 6.57 1.39 -4.12
N THR A 153 5.88 0.44 -3.49
CA THR A 153 5.50 -0.83 -4.14
C THR A 153 4.44 -0.60 -5.23
N ASN A 154 3.49 0.31 -5.01
CA ASN A 154 2.52 0.70 -6.04
C ASN A 154 3.19 1.37 -7.23
N ALA A 155 4.15 2.26 -7.00
CA ALA A 155 4.94 2.91 -8.05
C ALA A 155 5.74 1.88 -8.87
N ALA A 156 6.42 0.93 -8.21
CA ALA A 156 7.15 -0.14 -8.88
C ALA A 156 6.23 -1.05 -9.74
N HIS A 157 5.02 -1.32 -9.25
CA HIS A 157 4.02 -2.07 -10.00
C HIS A 157 3.48 -1.28 -11.21
N ALA A 158 3.21 0.03 -11.05
CA ALA A 158 2.69 0.87 -12.13
C ALA A 158 3.69 1.02 -13.29
N ILE A 159 4.99 1.04 -12.99
CA ILE A 159 6.07 1.06 -13.99
C ILE A 159 6.18 -0.32 -14.68
N GLY A 160 6.08 -1.40 -13.93
CA GLY A 160 6.30 -2.76 -14.43
C GLY A 160 7.77 -3.03 -14.74
N LYS A 161 8.33 -2.38 -15.76
CA LYS A 161 9.72 -2.55 -16.20
C LYS A 161 10.28 -1.25 -16.80
N ASP A 162 11.57 -1.03 -16.55
CA ASP A 162 12.34 0.11 -17.11
C ASP A 162 11.71 1.48 -16.84
N GLY A 163 12.09 2.12 -15.75
CA GLY A 163 11.54 3.41 -15.37
C GLY A 163 12.22 4.02 -14.14
N ARG A 164 11.53 4.97 -13.52
CA ARG A 164 12.05 5.61 -12.30
C ARG A 164 10.95 5.91 -11.30
N ILE A 165 11.32 5.82 -10.03
CA ILE A 165 10.55 6.33 -8.90
C ILE A 165 11.34 7.49 -8.33
N THR A 166 10.75 8.66 -8.22
CA THR A 166 11.36 9.82 -7.58
C THR A 166 10.69 10.05 -6.24
N VAL A 167 11.49 10.05 -5.18
CA VAL A 167 11.00 10.34 -3.82
C VAL A 167 11.57 11.68 -3.38
N THR A 168 10.69 12.62 -3.07
CA THR A 168 11.06 13.95 -2.58
C THR A 168 10.53 14.18 -1.18
N SER A 169 11.27 14.90 -0.37
CA SER A 169 10.81 15.44 0.90
C SER A 169 11.12 16.93 0.95
N ARG A 170 10.20 17.74 1.49
CA ARG A 170 10.37 19.19 1.63
C ARG A 170 9.52 19.72 2.76
N THR A 171 9.90 20.87 3.29
CA THR A 171 9.01 21.69 4.11
C THR A 171 7.81 22.19 3.29
N SER A 172 6.65 22.27 3.91
CA SER A 172 5.38 22.73 3.29
C SER A 172 4.72 23.76 4.19
N GLY A 173 4.98 25.02 3.92
CA GLY A 173 4.61 26.11 4.83
C GLY A 173 5.48 26.11 6.10
N GLU A 174 4.97 26.70 7.18
CA GLU A 174 5.70 26.84 8.44
C GLU A 174 5.54 25.62 9.37
N ASP A 175 4.41 24.90 9.27
CA ASP A 175 3.98 23.90 10.25
C ASP A 175 3.85 22.48 9.68
N ALA A 176 4.29 22.24 8.45
CA ALA A 176 4.11 20.95 7.81
C ALA A 176 5.29 20.54 6.93
N ILE A 177 5.34 19.25 6.61
CA ILE A 177 6.23 18.69 5.59
C ILE A 177 5.42 18.07 4.47
N ALA A 178 6.02 17.94 3.29
CA ALA A 178 5.48 17.20 2.18
C ALA A 178 6.44 16.10 1.74
N ILE A 179 5.91 14.90 1.50
CA ILE A 179 6.62 13.74 0.94
C ILE A 179 5.92 13.38 -0.35
N THR A 180 6.65 13.33 -1.47
CA THR A 180 6.09 12.91 -2.76
C THR A 180 6.79 11.66 -3.26
N VAL A 181 6.01 10.67 -3.67
CA VAL A 181 6.45 9.49 -4.41
C VAL A 181 5.86 9.59 -5.81
N ALA A 182 6.71 9.84 -6.79
CA ALA A 182 6.32 9.97 -8.19
C ALA A 182 6.93 8.84 -9.03
N ASP A 183 6.14 8.26 -9.92
CA ASP A 183 6.55 7.20 -10.83
C ASP A 183 6.40 7.62 -12.30
N THR A 184 7.06 6.88 -13.19
CA THR A 184 6.92 7.01 -14.65
C THR A 184 6.13 5.84 -15.23
N GLY A 185 5.15 5.35 -14.51
CA GLY A 185 4.34 4.20 -14.90
C GLY A 185 3.19 4.55 -15.84
N CYS A 186 2.20 3.69 -15.87
CA CYS A 186 1.04 3.82 -16.76
C CYS A 186 0.14 5.03 -16.46
N GLY A 187 0.26 5.63 -15.28
CA GLY A 187 -0.64 6.69 -14.80
C GLY A 187 -2.03 6.17 -14.45
N ILE A 188 -2.90 7.10 -14.07
CA ILE A 188 -4.25 6.83 -13.58
C ILE A 188 -5.24 7.60 -14.46
N PRO A 189 -6.25 6.94 -15.04
CA PRO A 189 -7.32 7.62 -15.77
C PRO A 189 -8.09 8.61 -14.89
N PRO A 190 -8.50 9.78 -15.41
CA PRO A 190 -9.20 10.82 -14.64
C PRO A 190 -10.45 10.31 -13.91
N GLU A 191 -11.21 9.42 -14.54
CA GLU A 191 -12.42 8.81 -13.99
C GLU A 191 -12.17 7.91 -12.77
N ASN A 192 -10.90 7.54 -12.53
CA ASN A 192 -10.50 6.71 -11.41
C ASN A 192 -9.90 7.51 -10.24
N LEU A 193 -9.47 8.77 -10.46
CA LEU A 193 -8.77 9.57 -9.45
C LEU A 193 -9.58 9.76 -8.16
N GLU A 194 -10.89 9.87 -8.25
CA GLU A 194 -11.76 9.97 -7.07
C GLU A 194 -11.93 8.64 -6.34
N LYS A 195 -11.76 7.51 -7.05
CA LYS A 195 -12.04 6.16 -6.55
C LYS A 195 -10.81 5.42 -6.03
N ILE A 196 -9.59 5.88 -6.36
CA ILE A 196 -8.37 5.14 -5.99
C ILE A 196 -8.16 4.97 -4.48
N PHE A 197 -8.83 5.80 -3.67
CA PHE A 197 -8.81 5.71 -2.21
C PHE A 197 -9.99 4.92 -1.64
N ASP A 198 -10.92 4.47 -2.48
CA ASP A 198 -12.03 3.62 -2.05
C ASP A 198 -11.48 2.21 -1.71
N PRO A 199 -11.93 1.60 -0.61
CA PRO A 199 -11.55 0.24 -0.28
C PRO A 199 -11.90 -0.72 -1.41
N PHE A 200 -10.99 -1.66 -1.72
CA PHE A 200 -11.09 -2.69 -2.76
C PHE A 200 -11.10 -2.18 -4.21
N PHE A 201 -11.01 -0.87 -4.43
CA PHE A 201 -10.86 -0.37 -5.80
C PHE A 201 -9.49 -0.75 -6.35
N THR A 202 -9.47 -1.43 -7.48
CA THR A 202 -8.26 -1.82 -8.19
C THR A 202 -8.49 -1.89 -9.69
N THR A 203 -7.51 -1.43 -10.46
CA THR A 203 -7.46 -1.58 -11.92
C THR A 203 -6.61 -2.77 -12.35
N LYS A 204 -5.99 -3.46 -11.38
CA LYS A 204 -5.16 -4.65 -11.64
C LYS A 204 -6.06 -5.86 -11.92
N PRO A 205 -5.59 -6.82 -12.73
CA PRO A 205 -6.29 -8.08 -12.97
C PRO A 205 -6.66 -8.79 -11.65
N PRO A 206 -7.74 -9.59 -11.66
CA PRO A 206 -8.09 -10.41 -10.49
C PRO A 206 -6.86 -11.17 -9.99
N GLY A 207 -6.59 -11.02 -8.71
CA GLY A 207 -5.47 -11.71 -8.12
C GLY A 207 -4.14 -10.94 -8.06
N GLN A 208 -4.05 -9.73 -8.60
CA GLN A 208 -2.80 -8.93 -8.58
C GLN A 208 -2.88 -7.66 -7.73
N GLY A 209 -4.01 -7.41 -7.09
CA GLY A 209 -4.18 -6.26 -6.20
C GLY A 209 -5.37 -6.45 -5.29
N THR A 210 -5.22 -6.13 -4.01
CA THR A 210 -6.29 -6.19 -3.00
C THR A 210 -7.19 -4.95 -2.99
N GLY A 211 -6.77 -3.87 -3.68
CA GLY A 211 -7.48 -2.59 -3.63
C GLY A 211 -7.48 -1.91 -2.25
N LEU A 212 -6.78 -2.48 -1.25
CA LEU A 212 -6.75 -1.95 0.11
C LEU A 212 -5.56 -1.01 0.38
N GLY A 213 -4.47 -1.09 -0.39
CA GLY A 213 -3.25 -0.37 -0.09
C GLY A 213 -3.42 1.15 0.00
N LEU A 214 -4.05 1.78 -1.00
CA LEU A 214 -4.25 3.24 -1.02
C LEU A 214 -5.31 3.70 -0.01
N SER A 215 -6.37 2.93 0.21
CA SER A 215 -7.38 3.24 1.24
C SER A 215 -6.79 3.18 2.66
N ILE A 216 -5.89 2.23 2.92
CA ILE A 216 -5.12 2.16 4.18
C ILE A 216 -4.20 3.38 4.30
N CYS A 217 -3.46 3.76 3.24
CA CYS A 217 -2.62 4.96 3.25
C CYS A 217 -3.44 6.20 3.59
N HIS A 218 -4.57 6.39 2.92
CA HIS A 218 -5.48 7.52 3.17
C HIS A 218 -5.95 7.55 4.63
N GLY A 219 -6.43 6.41 5.15
CA GLY A 219 -6.88 6.31 6.54
C GLY A 219 -5.77 6.54 7.57
N ILE A 220 -4.53 6.09 7.32
CA ILE A 220 -3.39 6.36 8.19
C ILE A 220 -3.05 7.86 8.18
N ILE A 221 -2.91 8.45 7.01
CA ILE A 221 -2.51 9.86 6.89
C ILE A 221 -3.54 10.79 7.53
N LEU A 222 -4.84 10.52 7.36
CA LEU A 222 -5.89 11.28 8.05
C LEU A 222 -5.78 11.17 9.58
N ARG A 223 -5.51 9.97 10.13
CA ARG A 223 -5.32 9.79 11.59
C ARG A 223 -4.08 10.51 12.12
N LEU A 224 -3.06 10.67 11.30
CA LEU A 224 -1.86 11.44 11.65
C LEU A 224 -2.05 12.96 11.46
N GLY A 225 -3.27 13.42 11.15
CA GLY A 225 -3.59 14.83 10.95
C GLY A 225 -3.11 15.40 9.62
N GLY A 226 -2.76 14.53 8.67
CA GLY A 226 -2.24 14.90 7.36
C GLY A 226 -3.25 14.78 6.23
N ARG A 227 -2.76 14.95 5.01
CA ARG A 227 -3.50 14.80 3.75
C ARG A 227 -2.66 14.00 2.76
N ILE A 228 -3.31 13.19 1.93
CA ILE A 228 -2.70 12.58 0.74
C ILE A 228 -3.44 13.07 -0.50
N THR A 229 -2.68 13.46 -1.52
CA THR A 229 -3.19 13.90 -2.82
C THR A 229 -2.50 13.14 -3.93
N VAL A 230 -3.09 13.11 -5.11
CA VAL A 230 -2.54 12.47 -6.31
C VAL A 230 -2.59 13.43 -7.47
N ASP A 231 -1.53 13.45 -8.26
CA ASP A 231 -1.46 14.07 -9.58
C ASP A 231 -1.00 13.00 -10.57
N SER A 232 -1.76 12.80 -11.65
CA SER A 232 -1.48 11.72 -12.58
C SER A 232 -1.98 12.02 -13.97
N GLN A 233 -1.20 11.54 -14.95
CA GLN A 233 -1.57 11.57 -16.36
C GLN A 233 -1.33 10.19 -16.97
N VAL A 234 -2.29 9.68 -17.71
CA VAL A 234 -2.19 8.40 -18.40
C VAL A 234 -0.97 8.39 -19.33
N GLY A 235 -0.11 7.39 -19.16
CA GLY A 235 1.14 7.22 -19.92
C GLY A 235 2.31 8.09 -19.44
N ALA A 236 2.11 8.97 -18.46
CA ALA A 236 3.18 9.83 -17.90
C ALA A 236 3.53 9.50 -16.43
N GLY A 237 2.72 8.64 -15.79
CA GLY A 237 2.90 8.20 -14.41
C GLY A 237 1.97 8.89 -13.41
N ALA A 238 2.25 8.67 -12.14
CA ALA A 238 1.51 9.25 -11.03
C ALA A 238 2.44 9.77 -9.93
N GLY A 239 2.03 10.84 -9.25
CA GLY A 239 2.70 11.41 -8.09
C GLY A 239 1.77 11.48 -6.90
N PHE A 240 2.06 10.72 -5.85
CA PHE A 240 1.34 10.79 -4.58
C PHE A 240 2.07 11.69 -3.62
N THR A 241 1.40 12.72 -3.13
CA THR A 241 1.95 13.67 -2.15
C THR A 241 1.24 13.54 -0.81
N ILE A 242 2.03 13.26 0.22
CA ILE A 242 1.60 13.24 1.62
C ILE A 242 2.02 14.56 2.25
N THR A 243 1.09 15.26 2.88
CA THR A 243 1.38 16.42 3.73
C THR A 243 1.09 16.06 5.17
N LEU A 244 2.06 16.25 6.07
CA LEU A 244 1.95 15.95 7.50
C LEU A 244 2.31 17.20 8.32
N PRO A 245 1.57 17.49 9.39
CA PRO A 245 1.93 18.57 10.31
C PRO A 245 3.20 18.17 11.10
N LEU A 246 4.00 19.16 11.51
CA LEU A 246 5.15 18.95 12.40
C LEU A 246 4.70 18.40 13.76
N LEU A 247 3.59 18.91 14.25
CA LEU A 247 2.93 18.47 15.48
C LEU A 247 1.48 18.13 15.12
N PRO A 248 1.05 16.86 15.30
CA PRO A 248 -0.35 16.53 15.05
C PRO A 248 -1.24 17.27 16.04
N SER A 249 -2.32 17.88 15.53
CA SER A 249 -3.36 18.43 16.39
C SER A 249 -4.05 17.28 17.11
N ILE A 250 -3.64 17.00 18.36
CA ILE A 250 -4.36 16.05 19.22
C ILE A 250 -5.68 16.72 19.56
N GLY A 251 -6.75 16.31 18.86
CA GLY A 251 -8.11 16.69 19.24
C GLY A 251 -8.36 16.28 20.69
N LYS A 252 -8.69 17.27 21.53
CA LYS A 252 -9.21 17.06 22.87
C LYS A 252 -10.57 16.38 22.82
#